data_95cc747de0acaa6a808df902f0a98868
#
_entry.id   95cc747de0acaa6a808df902f0a98868
#
_cell.length_a   1.000
_cell.length_b   1.000
_cell.length_c   1.000
_cell.angle_alpha   90.00
_cell.angle_beta   90.00
_cell.angle_gamma   90.00
#
_symmetry.space_group_name_H-M   'P 1'
#
loop_
_entity.id
_entity.type
_entity.pdbx_description
1 polymer ?
#
loop_
_entity_poly.entity_id
_entity_poly.type
_entity_poly.pdbx_seq_one_letter_code
_entity_poly.pdbx_strand_id
1 'polypeptide(L)'
;MNMKVENKIMPNEEQINGFLENSEIGPISMVNLLKFKEKACYEDKRDTDLTGEEAYRLYAVEVINFIEKYGGEFIFGGKVSRLMLGEVEDLWDAVAIAKYPNRKAMLDMTMDPEYQKIHVHRDAGLEGQLNIETI
;
A
#
# COMPACT_ATOMS: atom_id res chain seq x y z
N MET A 1 -26.11 -11.55 -5.16
CA MET A 1 -24.70 -11.91 -5.31
C MET A 1 -23.89 -11.22 -4.22
N ASN A 2 -23.09 -11.97 -3.51
CA ASN A 2 -22.23 -11.43 -2.47
C ASN A 2 -20.85 -11.10 -3.02
N MET A 3 -20.35 -9.94 -2.63
CA MET A 3 -19.00 -9.52 -2.97
C MET A 3 -18.07 -9.97 -1.84
N LYS A 4 -17.01 -10.69 -2.21
CA LYS A 4 -16.00 -11.12 -1.23
C LYS A 4 -14.81 -10.19 -1.25
N VAL A 5 -14.36 -9.78 -0.07
CA VAL A 5 -13.17 -8.93 0.09
C VAL A 5 -12.20 -9.62 1.03
N GLU A 6 -10.94 -9.72 0.61
CA GLU A 6 -9.85 -10.19 1.46
C GLU A 6 -8.71 -9.19 1.43
N ASN A 7 -8.39 -8.62 2.57
CA ASN A 7 -7.23 -7.74 2.71
C ASN A 7 -5.97 -8.60 2.88
N LYS A 8 -4.89 -8.18 2.24
CA LYS A 8 -3.58 -8.86 2.32
C LYS A 8 -2.49 -7.81 2.46
N ILE A 9 -1.30 -8.22 2.81
CA ILE A 9 -0.15 -7.32 2.86
C ILE A 9 0.86 -7.60 1.75
N MET A 10 0.69 -8.70 1.03
CA MET A 10 1.56 -9.08 -0.10
C MET A 10 0.70 -9.55 -1.27
N PRO A 11 1.11 -9.24 -2.51
CA PRO A 11 0.42 -9.79 -3.68
C PRO A 11 0.69 -11.28 -3.83
N ASN A 12 -0.23 -12.00 -4.49
CA ASN A 12 0.00 -13.38 -4.85
C ASN A 12 0.74 -13.47 -6.20
N GLU A 13 1.12 -14.70 -6.58
CA GLU A 13 1.89 -14.93 -7.80
C GLU A 13 1.15 -14.48 -9.06
N GLU A 14 -0.15 -14.75 -9.14
CA GLU A 14 -0.98 -14.35 -10.29
C GLU A 14 -1.00 -12.83 -10.45
N GLN A 15 -1.12 -12.11 -9.35
CA GLN A 15 -1.13 -10.64 -9.37
C GLN A 15 0.22 -10.07 -9.83
N ILE A 16 1.31 -10.62 -9.33
CA ILE A 16 2.66 -10.21 -9.75
C ILE A 16 2.86 -10.49 -11.23
N ASN A 17 2.52 -11.69 -11.69
CA ASN A 17 2.66 -12.07 -13.10
C ASN A 17 1.84 -11.15 -14.02
N GLY A 18 0.63 -10.78 -13.61
CA GLY A 18 -0.19 -9.85 -14.37
C GLY A 18 0.46 -8.49 -14.58
N PHE A 19 1.16 -7.99 -13.55
CA PHE A 19 1.91 -6.74 -13.66
C PHE A 19 3.14 -6.88 -14.56
N LEU A 20 3.81 -8.02 -14.50
CA LEU A 20 5.02 -8.27 -15.30
C LEU A 20 4.70 -8.44 -16.79
N GLU A 21 3.59 -9.07 -17.12
CA GLU A 21 3.20 -9.34 -18.52
C GLU A 21 3.02 -8.06 -19.34
N ASN A 22 2.52 -7.01 -18.71
CA ASN A 22 2.23 -5.74 -19.39
C ASN A 22 2.87 -4.59 -18.61
N SER A 23 4.16 -4.72 -18.33
CA SER A 23 4.87 -3.79 -17.43
C SER A 23 4.96 -2.37 -17.96
N GLU A 24 4.79 -2.15 -19.26
CA GLU A 24 4.83 -0.83 -19.88
C GLU A 24 3.48 -0.10 -19.85
N ILE A 25 2.42 -0.76 -19.38
CA ILE A 25 1.11 -0.11 -19.27
C ILE A 25 1.18 1.03 -18.24
N GLY A 26 0.68 2.18 -18.64
CA GLY A 26 0.59 3.37 -17.82
C GLY A 26 0.25 4.61 -18.65
N PRO A 27 0.09 5.74 -17.94
CA PRO A 27 0.22 5.88 -16.49
C PRO A 27 -0.86 5.12 -15.71
N ILE A 28 -0.51 4.70 -14.52
CA ILE A 28 -1.46 4.04 -13.61
C ILE A 28 -1.56 4.84 -12.31
N SER A 29 -2.75 4.82 -11.71
CA SER A 29 -2.97 5.36 -10.38
C SER A 29 -3.40 4.23 -9.47
N MET A 30 -2.61 3.99 -8.43
CA MET A 30 -2.85 2.90 -7.50
C MET A 30 -3.63 3.42 -6.30
N VAL A 31 -4.82 2.85 -6.10
CA VAL A 31 -5.68 3.18 -4.97
C VAL A 31 -5.40 2.18 -3.87
N ASN A 32 -4.95 2.68 -2.73
CA ASN A 32 -4.64 1.84 -1.57
C ASN A 32 -5.70 2.06 -0.51
N LEU A 33 -6.36 1.00 -0.10
CA LEU A 33 -7.29 0.98 1.02
C LEU A 33 -6.55 0.26 2.15
N LEU A 34 -6.32 0.97 3.26
CA LEU A 34 -5.40 0.54 4.31
C LEU A 34 -6.13 0.26 5.62
N LYS A 35 -5.79 -0.89 6.23
CA LYS A 35 -6.25 -1.25 7.56
C LYS A 35 -5.03 -1.40 8.45
N PHE A 36 -4.97 -0.65 9.55
CA PHE A 36 -3.82 -0.68 10.45
C PHE A 36 -4.02 -1.66 11.60
N LYS A 37 -2.91 -2.25 12.03
CA LYS A 37 -2.88 -3.00 13.28
C LYS A 37 -3.09 -2.03 14.46
N GLU A 38 -3.69 -2.52 15.52
CA GLU A 38 -3.82 -1.73 16.75
C GLU A 38 -2.44 -1.39 17.32
N LYS A 39 -1.56 -2.39 17.38
CA LYS A 39 -0.17 -2.23 17.80
C LYS A 39 0.75 -2.75 16.71
N ALA A 40 1.80 -1.98 16.40
CA ALA A 40 2.78 -2.39 15.41
C ALA A 40 3.45 -3.70 15.83
N CYS A 41 3.73 -4.56 14.85
CA CYS A 41 4.38 -5.84 15.07
C CYS A 41 5.44 -6.04 14.00
N TYR A 42 6.71 -5.89 14.36
CA TYR A 42 7.81 -6.03 13.43
C TYR A 42 8.21 -7.48 13.26
N GLU A 43 8.52 -7.86 12.04
CA GLU A 43 8.92 -9.22 11.70
C GLU A 43 10.20 -9.63 12.43
N ASP A 44 11.12 -8.71 12.67
CA ASP A 44 12.36 -8.96 13.41
C ASP A 44 12.16 -9.02 14.92
N LYS A 45 10.90 -8.89 15.37
CA LYS A 45 10.48 -9.01 16.77
C LYS A 45 11.07 -7.95 17.70
N ARG A 46 11.49 -6.80 17.14
CA ARG A 46 11.93 -5.69 17.98
C ARG A 46 10.79 -5.20 18.85
N ASP A 47 11.12 -4.72 20.05
CA ASP A 47 10.14 -4.09 20.93
C ASP A 47 9.76 -2.72 20.37
N THR A 48 8.48 -2.40 20.46
CA THR A 48 7.99 -1.10 20.03
C THR A 48 6.71 -0.74 20.78
N ASP A 49 6.54 0.54 21.06
CA ASP A 49 5.32 1.09 21.63
C ASP A 49 4.45 1.75 20.56
N LEU A 50 4.87 1.68 19.29
CA LEU A 50 4.13 2.31 18.20
C LEU A 50 2.81 1.59 17.95
N THR A 51 1.79 2.37 17.59
CA THR A 51 0.57 1.82 17.01
C THR A 51 0.86 1.39 15.55
N GLY A 52 -0.01 0.59 14.98
CA GLY A 52 0.11 0.23 13.57
C GLY A 52 0.11 1.46 12.67
N GLU A 53 -0.76 2.42 12.95
CA GLU A 53 -0.82 3.68 12.21
C GLU A 53 0.49 4.47 12.30
N GLU A 54 1.07 4.55 13.50
CA GLU A 54 2.35 5.25 13.70
C GLU A 54 3.49 4.59 12.93
N ALA A 55 3.57 3.27 12.96
CA ALA A 55 4.57 2.52 12.19
C ALA A 55 4.40 2.76 10.70
N TYR A 56 3.17 2.68 10.19
CA TYR A 56 2.89 2.94 8.78
C TYR A 56 3.27 4.37 8.39
N ARG A 57 3.09 5.32 9.29
CA ARG A 57 3.46 6.72 9.03
C ARG A 57 4.96 6.87 8.76
N LEU A 58 5.81 6.10 9.44
CA LEU A 58 7.25 6.09 9.17
C LEU A 58 7.54 5.69 7.73
N TYR A 59 6.80 4.71 7.22
CA TYR A 59 6.86 4.32 5.82
C TYR A 59 6.31 5.42 4.91
N ALA A 60 5.14 5.96 5.24
CA ALA A 60 4.43 6.91 4.39
C ALA A 60 5.22 8.18 4.09
N VAL A 61 5.95 8.70 5.07
CA VAL A 61 6.74 9.93 4.86
C VAL A 61 7.95 9.69 3.96
N GLU A 62 8.48 8.48 3.93
CA GLU A 62 9.65 8.13 3.14
C GLU A 62 9.28 7.66 1.73
N VAL A 63 8.16 6.93 1.58
CA VAL A 63 7.78 6.33 0.30
C VAL A 63 7.55 7.38 -0.79
N ILE A 64 7.14 8.58 -0.41
CA ILE A 64 6.92 9.68 -1.35
C ILE A 64 8.20 9.95 -2.16
N ASN A 65 9.36 9.93 -1.51
CA ASN A 65 10.65 10.14 -2.16
C ASN A 65 10.94 9.04 -3.19
N PHE A 66 10.58 7.79 -2.88
CA PHE A 66 10.76 6.68 -3.81
C PHE A 66 9.80 6.75 -4.98
N ILE A 67 8.55 7.11 -4.73
CA ILE A 67 7.57 7.31 -5.80
C ILE A 67 8.11 8.33 -6.80
N GLU A 68 8.60 9.46 -6.32
CA GLU A 68 9.18 10.53 -7.16
C GLU A 68 10.44 10.07 -7.88
N LYS A 69 11.30 9.32 -7.19
CA LYS A 69 12.53 8.76 -7.79
C LYS A 69 12.24 7.93 -9.03
N TYR A 70 11.13 7.21 -9.04
CA TYR A 70 10.73 6.36 -10.15
C TYR A 70 9.72 7.03 -11.08
N GLY A 71 9.65 8.37 -11.02
CA GLY A 71 8.87 9.17 -11.97
C GLY A 71 7.40 9.31 -11.64
N GLY A 72 7.00 8.87 -10.45
CA GLY A 72 5.61 8.95 -10.01
C GLY A 72 5.31 10.18 -9.17
N GLU A 73 4.10 10.21 -8.65
CA GLU A 73 3.59 11.31 -7.85
C GLU A 73 2.61 10.81 -6.81
N PHE A 74 2.73 11.28 -5.57
CA PHE A 74 1.73 11.03 -4.55
C PHE A 74 0.55 11.99 -4.77
N ILE A 75 -0.64 11.43 -5.01
CA ILE A 75 -1.82 12.20 -5.41
C ILE A 75 -2.67 12.61 -4.20
N PHE A 76 -2.96 11.68 -3.31
CA PHE A 76 -3.90 11.94 -2.23
C PHE A 76 -3.70 10.95 -1.07
N GLY A 77 -3.85 11.44 0.15
CA GLY A 77 -3.91 10.61 1.33
C GLY A 77 -4.93 11.18 2.30
N GLY A 78 -5.70 10.31 2.94
CA GLY A 78 -6.70 10.76 3.89
C GLY A 78 -7.18 9.65 4.80
N LYS A 79 -7.68 10.04 5.97
CA LYS A 79 -8.30 9.11 6.91
C LYS A 79 -9.73 8.84 6.48
N VAL A 80 -10.12 7.57 6.53
CA VAL A 80 -11.51 7.18 6.29
C VAL A 80 -12.33 7.59 7.52
N SER A 81 -13.43 8.28 7.31
CA SER A 81 -14.28 8.74 8.40
C SER A 81 -15.56 7.92 8.55
N ARG A 82 -16.22 7.58 7.44
CA ARG A 82 -17.48 6.83 7.49
C ARG A 82 -17.93 6.41 6.09
N LEU A 83 -18.76 5.38 6.03
CA LEU A 83 -19.47 5.03 4.81
C LEU A 83 -20.68 5.94 4.64
N MET A 84 -20.88 6.45 3.46
CA MET A 84 -22.11 7.11 3.08
C MET A 84 -23.06 6.10 2.41
N LEU A 85 -22.51 5.12 1.73
CA LEU A 85 -23.28 4.15 0.97
C LEU A 85 -22.57 2.79 0.98
N GLY A 86 -23.31 1.73 1.08
CA GLY A 86 -22.78 0.38 1.06
C GLY A 86 -22.52 -0.18 2.46
N GLU A 87 -22.07 -1.41 2.50
CA GLU A 87 -21.74 -2.10 3.76
C GLU A 87 -20.45 -2.89 3.59
N VAL A 88 -19.61 -2.85 4.61
CA VAL A 88 -18.43 -3.71 4.72
C VAL A 88 -18.37 -4.22 6.15
N GLU A 89 -17.77 -5.38 6.34
CA GLU A 89 -17.63 -5.96 7.68
C GLU A 89 -16.75 -5.11 8.57
N ASP A 90 -15.67 -4.57 8.00
CA ASP A 90 -14.70 -3.77 8.73
C ASP A 90 -14.18 -2.69 7.80
N LEU A 91 -14.49 -1.44 8.11
CA LEU A 91 -14.13 -0.30 7.27
C LEU A 91 -12.63 -0.04 7.35
N TRP A 92 -12.03 0.27 6.21
CA TRP A 92 -10.63 0.65 6.17
C TRP A 92 -10.36 1.94 6.93
N ASP A 93 -9.12 2.12 7.37
CA ASP A 93 -8.71 3.27 8.19
C ASP A 93 -8.25 4.46 7.36
N ALA A 94 -7.67 4.20 6.19
CA ALA A 94 -7.10 5.26 5.36
C ALA A 94 -7.11 4.90 3.88
N VAL A 95 -7.03 5.94 3.06
CA VAL A 95 -6.89 5.83 1.61
C VAL A 95 -5.62 6.57 1.20
N ALA A 96 -4.84 5.98 0.31
CA ALA A 96 -3.68 6.64 -0.28
C ALA A 96 -3.66 6.33 -1.78
N ILE A 97 -3.43 7.35 -2.59
CA ILE A 97 -3.39 7.21 -4.04
C ILE A 97 -2.04 7.69 -4.56
N ALA A 98 -1.35 6.83 -5.31
CA ALA A 98 -0.06 7.13 -5.91
C ALA A 98 -0.11 6.84 -7.41
N LYS A 99 0.45 7.74 -8.19
CA LYS A 99 0.51 7.61 -9.65
C LYS A 99 1.91 7.21 -10.07
N TYR A 100 2.01 6.30 -11.03
CA TYR A 100 3.28 5.85 -11.60
C TYR A 100 3.23 5.97 -13.13
N PRO A 101 4.39 6.20 -13.80
CA PRO A 101 4.42 6.26 -15.27
C PRO A 101 3.93 4.98 -15.92
N ASN A 102 4.21 3.83 -15.31
CA ASN A 102 3.77 2.51 -15.77
C ASN A 102 3.93 1.49 -14.65
N ARG A 103 3.49 0.28 -14.89
CA ARG A 103 3.60 -0.82 -13.91
C ARG A 103 5.06 -1.11 -13.57
N LYS A 104 5.93 -1.05 -14.58
CA LYS A 104 7.36 -1.33 -14.40
C LYS A 104 7.99 -0.39 -13.37
N ALA A 105 7.66 0.91 -13.44
CA ALA A 105 8.19 1.90 -12.49
C ALA A 105 7.84 1.54 -11.05
N MET A 106 6.60 1.13 -10.81
CA MET A 106 6.18 0.70 -9.48
C MET A 106 6.93 -0.56 -9.03
N LEU A 107 7.07 -1.56 -9.90
CA LEU A 107 7.78 -2.79 -9.57
C LEU A 107 9.26 -2.51 -9.30
N ASP A 108 9.88 -1.67 -10.11
CA ASP A 108 11.29 -1.28 -9.92
C ASP A 108 11.49 -0.60 -8.57
N MET A 109 10.54 0.26 -8.17
CA MET A 109 10.56 0.89 -6.85
C MET A 109 10.55 -0.15 -5.73
N THR A 110 9.66 -1.13 -5.83
CA THR A 110 9.54 -2.17 -4.79
C THR A 110 10.77 -3.06 -4.70
N MET A 111 11.56 -3.14 -5.76
CA MET A 111 12.80 -3.92 -5.81
C MET A 111 14.02 -3.13 -5.38
N ASP A 112 13.89 -1.83 -5.18
CA ASP A 112 15.00 -0.97 -4.74
C ASP A 112 15.40 -1.35 -3.32
N PRO A 113 16.70 -1.70 -3.08
CA PRO A 113 17.14 -2.08 -1.73
C PRO A 113 16.91 -1.02 -0.67
N GLU A 114 16.97 0.26 -1.04
CA GLU A 114 16.70 1.35 -0.10
C GLU A 114 15.21 1.44 0.25
N TYR A 115 14.33 1.19 -0.75
CA TYR A 115 12.89 1.10 -0.48
C TYR A 115 12.60 -0.05 0.48
N GLN A 116 13.25 -1.19 0.28
CA GLN A 116 13.01 -2.36 1.14
C GLN A 116 13.35 -2.08 2.61
N LYS A 117 14.27 -1.16 2.88
CA LYS A 117 14.60 -0.77 4.26
C LYS A 117 13.44 -0.08 4.97
N ILE A 118 12.63 0.69 4.25
CA ILE A 118 11.46 1.36 4.85
C ILE A 118 10.23 0.47 4.84
N HIS A 119 10.19 -0.53 4.00
CA HIS A 119 9.06 -1.45 3.84
C HIS A 119 8.75 -2.20 5.14
N VAL A 120 9.73 -2.39 6.01
CA VAL A 120 9.54 -3.05 7.30
C VAL A 120 8.50 -2.32 8.17
N HIS A 121 8.43 -1.01 8.06
CA HIS A 121 7.47 -0.19 8.84
C HIS A 121 6.05 -0.36 8.29
N ARG A 122 5.92 -0.47 6.97
CA ARG A 122 4.65 -0.78 6.33
C ARG A 122 4.11 -2.12 6.83
N ASP A 123 4.94 -3.15 6.76
CA ASP A 123 4.54 -4.50 7.17
C ASP A 123 4.22 -4.58 8.66
N ALA A 124 4.96 -3.82 9.47
CA ALA A 124 4.72 -3.77 10.91
C ALA A 124 3.39 -3.13 11.26
N GLY A 125 2.93 -2.17 10.45
CA GLY A 125 1.74 -1.39 10.74
C GLY A 125 0.46 -1.87 10.09
N LEU A 126 0.55 -2.60 8.98
CA LEU A 126 -0.65 -3.02 8.23
C LEU A 126 -1.24 -4.33 8.73
N GLU A 127 -2.52 -4.29 9.08
CA GLU A 127 -3.33 -5.48 9.25
C GLU A 127 -3.69 -6.08 7.91
N GLY A 128 -3.98 -5.21 6.94
CA GLY A 128 -4.29 -5.62 5.58
C GLY A 128 -4.53 -4.45 4.67
N GLN A 129 -4.60 -4.73 3.38
CA GLN A 129 -4.70 -3.71 2.35
C GLN A 129 -5.36 -4.26 1.10
N LEU A 130 -6.04 -3.38 0.37
CA LEU A 130 -6.33 -3.59 -1.03
C LEU A 130 -5.51 -2.56 -1.82
N ASN A 131 -4.93 -2.99 -2.92
CA ASN A 131 -4.15 -2.15 -3.81
C ASN A 131 -4.75 -2.31 -5.20
N ILE A 132 -5.44 -1.27 -5.67
CA ILE A 132 -6.27 -1.33 -6.87
C ILE A 132 -5.67 -0.43 -7.95
N GLU A 133 -5.35 -1.05 -9.10
CA GLU A 133 -4.86 -0.30 -10.25
C GLU A 133 -6.03 0.40 -10.95
N THR A 134 -5.85 1.66 -11.26
CA THR A 134 -6.73 2.42 -12.15
C THR A 134 -5.89 2.98 -13.31
N ILE A 135 -6.51 3.19 -14.45
CA ILE A 135 -5.83 3.72 -15.64
C ILE A 135 -6.57 4.92 -16.21
#